data_671b12c61a1dbedc9d3de9e8423f9f93
#
_entry.id   671b12c61a1dbedc9d3de9e8423f9f93
#
_cell.length_a   1.000
_cell.length_b   1.000
_cell.length_c   1.000
_cell.angle_alpha   90.00
_cell.angle_beta   90.00
_cell.angle_gamma   90.00
#
_symmetry.space_group_name_H-M   'P 1'
#
loop_
_entity.id
_entity.type
_entity.pdbx_description
1 polymer ?
#
loop_
_entity_poly.entity_id
_entity_poly.type
_entity_poly.pdbx_seq_one_letter_code
_entity_poly.pdbx_strand_id
1 'polypeptide(L)'
;MRELNIRWLGKLPYKEAIDLQKGLHSSISSEKSNYDYLLLLEHNNVITIGRSGDKNNLLVTEDTLNKNNIEFYETDRGGDITFHGDGQLIGYPIIRLDDPKKVIPFVRKIEKVIIDTLSIFSISAFSKHDDTGVWTKEGKIASIGIKVSKWTTFHGFSLNITDNTKGYDFINPCGDLSLIHI
;
A
#
# COMPACT_ATOMS: atom_id res chain seq x y z
N MET A 1 -23.86 -1.28 -11.97
CA MET A 1 -22.93 -1.51 -10.82
C MET A 1 -21.73 -2.25 -11.39
N ARG A 2 -20.50 -1.85 -11.09
CA ARG A 2 -19.27 -2.56 -11.53
C ARG A 2 -19.03 -3.74 -10.59
N GLU A 3 -18.58 -4.86 -11.13
CA GLU A 3 -18.23 -6.05 -10.34
C GLU A 3 -16.78 -5.95 -9.86
N LEU A 4 -16.50 -6.33 -8.61
CA LEU A 4 -15.15 -6.37 -8.04
C LEU A 4 -14.54 -7.76 -8.26
N ASN A 5 -13.44 -7.82 -9.00
CA ASN A 5 -12.67 -9.02 -9.23
C ASN A 5 -11.47 -9.06 -8.28
N ILE A 6 -11.46 -10.01 -7.36
CA ILE A 6 -10.38 -10.16 -6.36
C ILE A 6 -9.41 -11.24 -6.85
N ARG A 7 -8.10 -10.94 -6.84
CA ARG A 7 -7.03 -11.83 -7.29
C ARG A 7 -5.92 -11.92 -6.25
N TRP A 8 -5.58 -13.13 -5.84
CA TRP A 8 -4.33 -13.43 -5.14
C TRP A 8 -3.26 -13.75 -6.17
N LEU A 9 -2.13 -13.01 -6.15
CA LEU A 9 -1.07 -13.10 -7.14
C LEU A 9 0.20 -13.75 -6.59
N GLY A 10 0.20 -14.15 -5.30
CA GLY A 10 1.41 -14.65 -4.65
C GLY A 10 2.45 -13.54 -4.47
N LYS A 11 3.73 -13.92 -4.55
CA LYS A 11 4.85 -12.98 -4.40
C LYS A 11 5.30 -12.48 -5.77
N LEU A 12 5.33 -11.15 -5.95
CA LEU A 12 5.70 -10.50 -7.21
C LEU A 12 6.75 -9.39 -6.99
N PRO A 13 7.71 -9.23 -7.92
CA PRO A 13 8.55 -8.04 -8.01
C PRO A 13 7.68 -6.77 -8.12
N TYR A 14 8.13 -5.67 -7.48
CA TYR A 14 7.37 -4.42 -7.46
C TYR A 14 7.07 -3.89 -8.87
N LYS A 15 8.05 -3.95 -9.77
CA LYS A 15 7.90 -3.48 -11.15
C LYS A 15 6.80 -4.23 -11.90
N GLU A 16 6.73 -5.55 -11.76
CA GLU A 16 5.71 -6.37 -12.44
C GLU A 16 4.30 -6.03 -11.95
N ALA A 17 4.15 -5.85 -10.62
CA ALA A 17 2.87 -5.46 -10.04
C ALA A 17 2.42 -4.06 -10.49
N ILE A 18 3.35 -3.11 -10.62
CA ILE A 18 3.06 -1.77 -11.16
C ILE A 18 2.65 -1.83 -12.63
N ASP A 19 3.33 -2.63 -13.44
CA ASP A 19 2.99 -2.75 -14.86
C ASP A 19 1.60 -3.40 -15.04
N LEU A 20 1.25 -4.40 -14.22
CA LEU A 20 -0.10 -4.97 -14.17
C LEU A 20 -1.14 -3.92 -13.77
N GLN A 21 -0.88 -3.15 -12.70
CA GLN A 21 -1.77 -2.07 -12.28
C GLN A 21 -2.00 -1.05 -13.41
N LYS A 22 -0.95 -0.63 -14.14
CA LYS A 22 -1.07 0.29 -15.29
C LYS A 22 -1.98 -0.26 -16.37
N GLY A 23 -1.86 -1.54 -16.69
CA GLY A 23 -2.72 -2.22 -17.68
C GLY A 23 -4.20 -2.20 -17.26
N LEU A 24 -4.50 -2.61 -16.02
CA LEU A 24 -5.84 -2.61 -15.46
C LEU A 24 -6.43 -1.20 -15.36
N HIS A 25 -5.65 -0.25 -14.82
CA HIS A 25 -6.04 1.15 -14.73
C HIS A 25 -6.40 1.73 -16.11
N SER A 26 -5.58 1.47 -17.13
CA SER A 26 -5.85 1.91 -18.51
C SER A 26 -7.14 1.31 -19.04
N SER A 27 -7.38 0.03 -18.81
CA SER A 27 -8.61 -0.67 -19.25
C SER A 27 -9.86 -0.10 -18.57
N ILE A 28 -9.81 0.16 -17.26
CA ILE A 28 -10.93 0.72 -16.50
C ILE A 28 -11.17 2.18 -16.90
N SER A 29 -10.12 2.99 -16.94
CA SER A 29 -10.23 4.43 -17.23
C SER A 29 -10.65 4.75 -18.65
N SER A 30 -10.43 3.83 -19.60
CA SER A 30 -10.90 3.90 -20.99
C SER A 30 -12.24 3.19 -21.22
N GLU A 31 -12.93 2.75 -20.15
CA GLU A 31 -14.23 2.08 -20.17
C GLU A 31 -14.24 0.75 -20.96
N LYS A 32 -13.07 0.16 -21.20
CA LYS A 32 -12.94 -1.15 -21.86
C LYS A 32 -13.20 -2.32 -20.90
N SER A 33 -13.23 -2.08 -19.59
CA SER A 33 -13.54 -3.08 -18.57
C SER A 33 -14.78 -2.69 -17.78
N ASN A 34 -15.67 -3.64 -17.56
CA ASN A 34 -16.81 -3.51 -16.65
C ASN A 34 -16.49 -3.95 -15.22
N TYR A 35 -15.26 -4.40 -14.99
CA TYR A 35 -14.79 -4.87 -13.68
C TYR A 35 -13.91 -3.82 -13.03
N ASP A 36 -13.98 -3.77 -11.70
CA ASP A 36 -12.97 -3.22 -10.83
C ASP A 36 -12.11 -4.37 -10.29
N TYR A 37 -10.92 -4.09 -9.79
CA TYR A 37 -10.01 -5.13 -9.30
C TYR A 37 -9.49 -4.82 -7.91
N LEU A 38 -9.32 -5.87 -7.11
CA LEU A 38 -8.50 -5.87 -5.91
C LEU A 38 -7.40 -6.92 -6.09
N LEU A 39 -6.17 -6.47 -6.26
CA LEU A 39 -5.01 -7.34 -6.33
C LEU A 39 -4.44 -7.48 -4.94
N LEU A 40 -4.31 -8.72 -4.47
CA LEU A 40 -3.67 -9.08 -3.20
C LEU A 40 -2.38 -9.83 -3.50
N LEU A 41 -1.28 -9.45 -2.87
CA LEU A 41 0.04 -10.02 -3.14
C LEU A 41 1.02 -9.74 -1.98
N GLU A 42 2.23 -10.30 -2.10
CA GLU A 42 3.42 -9.88 -1.37
C GLU A 42 4.47 -9.37 -2.36
N HIS A 43 5.37 -8.50 -1.91
CA HIS A 43 6.53 -8.08 -2.71
C HIS A 43 7.83 -8.75 -2.25
N ASN A 44 8.80 -8.83 -3.15
CA ASN A 44 10.20 -8.90 -2.76
C ASN A 44 10.56 -7.64 -1.97
N ASN A 45 11.66 -7.68 -1.22
CA ASN A 45 12.08 -6.55 -0.43
C ASN A 45 12.27 -5.30 -1.30
N VAL A 46 11.49 -4.27 -1.04
CA VAL A 46 11.50 -3.03 -1.80
C VAL A 46 11.19 -1.83 -0.91
N ILE A 47 11.93 -0.77 -1.08
CA ILE A 47 11.64 0.54 -0.51
C ILE A 47 11.02 1.41 -1.61
N THR A 48 9.91 2.05 -1.29
CA THR A 48 9.26 3.00 -2.20
C THR A 48 9.14 4.37 -1.52
N ILE A 49 9.44 5.44 -2.27
CA ILE A 49 9.20 6.81 -1.82
C ILE A 49 8.04 7.41 -2.61
N GLY A 50 7.07 7.96 -1.90
CA GLY A 50 5.88 8.59 -2.48
C GLY A 50 6.10 10.06 -2.85
N ARG A 51 5.05 10.72 -3.33
CA ARG A 51 5.11 12.09 -3.84
C ARG A 51 5.42 13.16 -2.79
N SER A 52 5.10 12.92 -1.54
CA SER A 52 5.41 13.82 -0.41
C SER A 52 6.64 13.37 0.36
N GLY A 53 7.36 12.35 -0.14
CA GLY A 53 8.50 11.78 0.56
C GLY A 53 9.75 12.65 0.45
N ASP A 54 10.51 12.68 1.56
CA ASP A 54 11.85 13.27 1.60
C ASP A 54 12.90 12.16 1.40
N LYS A 55 13.79 12.33 0.40
CA LYS A 55 14.90 11.39 0.16
C LYS A 55 15.85 11.26 1.34
N ASN A 56 15.92 12.26 2.21
CA ASN A 56 16.69 12.19 3.46
C ASN A 56 16.15 11.13 4.44
N ASN A 57 14.91 10.66 4.23
CA ASN A 57 14.33 9.55 4.98
C ASN A 57 14.88 8.18 4.55
N LEU A 58 15.67 8.09 3.48
CA LEU A 58 16.49 6.92 3.18
C LEU A 58 17.82 7.05 3.94
N LEU A 59 18.02 6.20 4.94
CA LEU A 59 19.13 6.29 5.89
C LEU A 59 20.43 5.62 5.41
N VAL A 60 20.39 4.98 4.25
CA VAL A 60 21.48 4.19 3.69
C VAL A 60 21.72 4.49 2.21
N THR A 61 22.87 4.07 1.69
CA THR A 61 23.22 4.22 0.27
C THR A 61 22.56 3.11 -0.57
N GLU A 62 22.45 3.34 -1.89
CA GLU A 62 21.99 2.33 -2.85
C GLU A 62 22.86 1.07 -2.82
N ASP A 63 24.19 1.19 -2.62
CA ASP A 63 25.08 0.04 -2.48
C ASP A 63 24.70 -0.83 -1.27
N THR A 64 24.26 -0.21 -0.18
CA THR A 64 23.79 -0.94 1.00
C THR A 64 22.47 -1.65 0.71
N LEU A 65 21.54 -1.02 0.00
CA LEU A 65 20.29 -1.65 -0.42
C LEU A 65 20.55 -2.87 -1.32
N ASN A 66 21.42 -2.71 -2.32
CA ASN A 66 21.79 -3.79 -3.24
C ASN A 66 22.41 -4.99 -2.51
N LYS A 67 23.30 -4.77 -1.53
CA LYS A 67 23.89 -5.83 -0.69
C LYS A 67 22.86 -6.58 0.14
N ASN A 68 21.73 -5.94 0.47
CA ASN A 68 20.62 -6.53 1.22
C ASN A 68 19.49 -7.05 0.31
N ASN A 69 19.66 -7.05 -1.02
CA ASN A 69 18.65 -7.43 -2.00
C ASN A 69 17.35 -6.62 -1.83
N ILE A 70 17.46 -5.31 -1.59
CA ILE A 70 16.34 -4.38 -1.46
C ILE A 70 16.32 -3.48 -2.69
N GLU A 71 15.23 -3.53 -3.45
CA GLU A 71 15.00 -2.60 -4.57
C GLU A 71 14.57 -1.23 -4.04
N PHE A 72 14.82 -0.16 -4.81
CA PHE A 72 14.36 1.19 -4.49
C PHE A 72 13.62 1.82 -5.67
N TYR A 73 12.43 2.37 -5.41
CA TYR A 73 11.63 3.05 -6.43
C TYR A 73 11.06 4.38 -5.93
N GLU A 74 11.22 5.41 -6.76
CA GLU A 74 10.43 6.63 -6.66
C GLU A 74 9.06 6.39 -7.30
N THR A 75 7.98 6.76 -6.60
CA THR A 75 6.61 6.44 -7.02
C THR A 75 5.71 7.66 -6.95
N ASP A 76 4.57 7.56 -7.60
CA ASP A 76 3.56 8.62 -7.61
C ASP A 76 2.37 8.36 -6.66
N ARG A 77 2.50 7.39 -5.73
CA ARG A 77 1.52 7.17 -4.65
C ARG A 77 1.52 8.33 -3.66
N GLY A 78 0.44 8.47 -2.91
CA GLY A 78 0.42 9.34 -1.74
C GLY A 78 1.36 8.84 -0.64
N GLY A 79 1.71 9.74 0.29
CA GLY A 79 2.57 9.45 1.43
C GLY A 79 4.07 9.56 1.14
N ASP A 80 4.85 9.25 2.15
CA ASP A 80 6.31 9.33 2.21
C ASP A 80 6.98 7.98 1.87
N ILE A 81 8.14 7.72 2.43
CA ILE A 81 8.92 6.49 2.26
C ILE A 81 8.28 5.32 3.03
N THR A 82 8.35 4.12 2.48
CA THR A 82 7.93 2.89 3.16
C THR A 82 8.73 1.69 2.63
N PHE A 83 8.70 0.60 3.39
CA PHE A 83 9.26 -0.69 3.00
C PHE A 83 8.14 -1.69 2.75
N HIS A 84 8.33 -2.56 1.76
CA HIS A 84 7.52 -3.74 1.51
C HIS A 84 8.41 -4.98 1.42
N GLY A 85 7.92 -6.12 1.90
CA GLY A 85 8.66 -7.38 1.88
C GLY A 85 7.83 -8.55 2.36
N ASP A 86 8.51 -9.66 2.63
CA ASP A 86 7.88 -10.92 3.08
C ASP A 86 7.04 -10.70 4.34
N GLY A 87 5.90 -11.38 4.41
CA GLY A 87 4.99 -11.27 5.54
C GLY A 87 4.19 -9.98 5.61
N GLN A 88 4.20 -9.18 4.54
CA GLN A 88 3.37 -7.99 4.42
C GLN A 88 2.34 -8.19 3.30
N LEU A 89 1.06 -8.23 3.65
CA LEU A 89 -0.02 -8.27 2.66
C LEU A 89 -0.15 -6.91 1.97
N ILE A 90 -0.01 -6.92 0.67
CA ILE A 90 -0.24 -5.75 -0.18
C ILE A 90 -1.62 -5.87 -0.83
N GLY A 91 -2.38 -4.78 -0.82
CA GLY A 91 -3.65 -4.69 -1.52
C GLY A 91 -3.68 -3.49 -2.47
N TYR A 92 -3.89 -3.76 -3.75
CA TYR A 92 -4.02 -2.75 -4.79
C TYR A 92 -5.47 -2.71 -5.32
N PRO A 93 -6.33 -1.84 -4.79
CA PRO A 93 -7.66 -1.62 -5.33
C PRO A 93 -7.58 -0.71 -6.57
N ILE A 94 -7.87 -1.26 -7.74
CA ILE A 94 -7.97 -0.53 -9.01
C ILE A 94 -9.47 -0.36 -9.30
N ILE A 95 -10.02 0.73 -8.82
CA ILE A 95 -11.47 0.96 -8.73
C ILE A 95 -11.83 2.30 -9.35
N ARG A 96 -12.91 2.34 -10.11
CA ARG A 96 -13.47 3.57 -10.64
C ARG A 96 -14.30 4.30 -9.58
N LEU A 97 -13.96 5.54 -9.28
CA LEU A 97 -14.63 6.36 -8.27
C LEU A 97 -15.72 7.27 -8.83
N ASP A 98 -15.62 7.67 -10.10
CA ASP A 98 -16.54 8.54 -10.87
C ASP A 98 -16.74 9.96 -10.28
N ASP A 99 -16.18 10.28 -9.09
CA ASP A 99 -16.35 11.56 -8.41
C ASP A 99 -15.13 11.84 -7.51
N PRO A 100 -14.51 13.04 -7.61
CA PRO A 100 -13.38 13.43 -6.75
C PRO A 100 -13.72 13.44 -5.26
N LYS A 101 -14.97 13.75 -4.91
CA LYS A 101 -15.43 13.76 -3.50
C LYS A 101 -15.42 12.38 -2.86
N LYS A 102 -15.31 11.32 -3.66
CA LYS A 102 -15.25 9.92 -3.17
C LYS A 102 -13.86 9.49 -2.74
N VAL A 103 -12.78 10.25 -2.99
CA VAL A 103 -11.41 9.84 -2.69
C VAL A 103 -11.20 9.65 -1.19
N ILE A 104 -11.52 10.65 -0.36
CA ILE A 104 -11.38 10.54 1.09
C ILE A 104 -12.30 9.44 1.66
N PRO A 105 -13.60 9.40 1.34
CA PRO A 105 -14.46 8.28 1.75
C PRO A 105 -13.96 6.92 1.31
N PHE A 106 -13.29 6.81 0.15
CA PHE A 106 -12.71 5.55 -0.31
C PHE A 106 -11.53 5.12 0.56
N VAL A 107 -10.62 6.03 0.93
CA VAL A 107 -9.53 5.72 1.87
C VAL A 107 -10.10 5.24 3.21
N ARG A 108 -11.10 5.93 3.76
CA ARG A 108 -11.77 5.53 5.01
C ARG A 108 -12.46 4.16 4.90
N LYS A 109 -12.96 3.78 3.71
CA LYS A 109 -13.47 2.42 3.47
C LYS A 109 -12.36 1.38 3.50
N ILE A 110 -11.17 1.66 2.96
CA ILE A 110 -10.03 0.75 3.05
C ILE A 110 -9.66 0.53 4.51
N GLU A 111 -9.52 1.60 5.31
CA GLU A 111 -9.24 1.49 6.75
C GLU A 111 -10.30 0.63 7.45
N LYS A 112 -11.58 0.90 7.19
CA LYS A 112 -12.67 0.10 7.79
C LYS A 112 -12.59 -1.38 7.40
N VAL A 113 -12.33 -1.70 6.14
CA VAL A 113 -12.19 -3.10 5.68
C VAL A 113 -11.04 -3.79 6.41
N ILE A 114 -9.89 -3.12 6.57
CA ILE A 114 -8.76 -3.66 7.32
C ILE A 114 -9.13 -3.88 8.78
N ILE A 115 -9.75 -2.89 9.44
CA ILE A 115 -10.19 -2.98 10.85
C ILE A 115 -11.19 -4.12 11.04
N ASP A 116 -12.21 -4.21 10.18
CA ASP A 116 -13.21 -5.28 10.23
C ASP A 116 -12.57 -6.66 10.03
N THR A 117 -11.58 -6.76 9.11
CA THR A 117 -10.82 -7.98 8.88
C THR A 117 -10.01 -8.39 10.12
N LEU A 118 -9.28 -7.44 10.72
CA LEU A 118 -8.50 -7.69 11.94
C LEU A 118 -9.39 -8.14 13.12
N SER A 119 -10.59 -7.58 13.20
CA SER A 119 -11.56 -7.97 14.25
C SER A 119 -11.98 -9.44 14.17
N ILE A 120 -12.02 -10.05 12.97
CA ILE A 120 -12.30 -11.48 12.79
C ILE A 120 -11.21 -12.34 13.46
N PHE A 121 -9.99 -11.83 13.52
CA PHE A 121 -8.85 -12.46 14.19
C PHE A 121 -8.69 -12.03 15.67
N SER A 122 -9.71 -11.35 16.23
CA SER A 122 -9.70 -10.83 17.61
C SER A 122 -8.62 -9.77 17.85
N ILE A 123 -8.19 -9.06 16.81
CA ILE A 123 -7.22 -7.95 16.88
C ILE A 123 -8.01 -6.65 16.91
N SER A 124 -7.87 -5.89 18.01
CA SER A 124 -8.49 -4.58 18.15
C SER A 124 -7.66 -3.53 17.41
N ALA A 125 -8.26 -2.89 16.42
CA ALA A 125 -7.62 -1.87 15.59
C ALA A 125 -8.52 -0.64 15.38
N PHE A 126 -7.89 0.49 15.05
CA PHE A 126 -8.60 1.76 14.85
C PHE A 126 -7.91 2.62 13.78
N SER A 127 -8.63 3.59 13.23
CA SER A 127 -8.09 4.65 12.37
C SER A 127 -8.00 5.96 13.13
N LYS A 128 -7.06 6.84 12.73
CA LYS A 128 -6.91 8.21 13.24
C LYS A 128 -7.57 9.19 12.27
N HIS A 129 -8.05 10.33 12.80
CA HIS A 129 -8.68 11.36 11.97
C HIS A 129 -7.67 12.04 11.04
N ASP A 130 -6.51 12.42 11.58
CA ASP A 130 -5.52 13.29 10.93
C ASP A 130 -4.34 12.51 10.30
N ASP A 131 -4.34 11.18 10.41
CA ASP A 131 -3.33 10.32 9.81
C ASP A 131 -3.99 9.14 9.09
N THR A 132 -3.46 8.78 7.93
CA THR A 132 -4.02 7.71 7.09
C THR A 132 -3.33 6.39 7.38
N GLY A 133 -4.13 5.38 7.78
CA GLY A 133 -3.63 4.05 8.11
C GLY A 133 -4.51 3.36 9.14
N VAL A 134 -4.01 2.25 9.67
CA VAL A 134 -4.67 1.50 10.74
C VAL A 134 -3.66 1.22 11.86
N TRP A 135 -4.10 1.39 13.09
CA TRP A 135 -3.29 1.23 14.31
C TRP A 135 -3.91 0.20 15.24
N THR A 136 -3.07 -0.42 16.02
CA THR A 136 -3.44 -1.10 17.28
C THR A 136 -2.88 -0.30 18.46
N LYS A 137 -3.07 -0.78 19.68
CA LYS A 137 -2.46 -0.18 20.88
C LYS A 137 -0.93 -0.23 20.86
N GLU A 138 -0.32 -1.17 20.12
CA GLU A 138 1.12 -1.33 20.01
C GLU A 138 1.76 -0.46 18.92
N GLY A 139 0.98 -0.01 17.92
CA GLY A 139 1.50 0.83 16.85
C GLY A 139 0.73 0.72 15.53
N LYS A 140 1.31 1.27 14.46
CA LYS A 140 0.75 1.26 13.12
C LYS A 140 0.91 -0.11 12.47
N ILE A 141 -0.20 -0.76 12.12
CA ILE A 141 -0.20 -2.09 11.51
C ILE A 141 -0.43 -2.06 9.99
N ALA A 142 -1.08 -1.01 9.50
CA ALA A 142 -1.31 -0.86 8.06
C ALA A 142 -1.06 0.58 7.59
N SER A 143 -0.40 0.69 6.43
CA SER A 143 -0.15 1.95 5.74
C SER A 143 -0.99 2.02 4.46
N ILE A 144 -1.48 3.21 4.10
CA ILE A 144 -2.31 3.42 2.91
C ILE A 144 -1.74 4.58 2.11
N GLY A 145 -1.44 4.34 0.83
CA GLY A 145 -0.96 5.36 -0.08
C GLY A 145 -1.55 5.12 -1.46
N ILE A 146 -2.61 5.85 -1.82
CA ILE A 146 -3.26 5.75 -3.14
C ILE A 146 -2.94 6.93 -4.02
N LYS A 147 -3.12 6.74 -5.32
CA LYS A 147 -3.22 7.77 -6.33
C LYS A 147 -4.55 7.62 -7.05
N VAL A 148 -5.15 8.72 -7.46
CA VAL A 148 -6.30 8.73 -8.37
C VAL A 148 -5.93 9.44 -9.66
N SER A 149 -6.17 8.81 -10.77
CA SER A 149 -5.97 9.36 -12.11
C SER A 149 -7.13 8.93 -13.00
N LYS A 150 -7.68 9.86 -13.79
CA LYS A 150 -8.86 9.60 -14.63
C LYS A 150 -9.99 8.88 -13.86
N TRP A 151 -10.21 9.32 -12.63
CA TRP A 151 -11.22 8.78 -11.69
C TRP A 151 -11.03 7.29 -11.34
N THR A 152 -9.87 6.73 -11.61
CA THR A 152 -9.52 5.35 -11.26
C THR A 152 -8.38 5.35 -10.25
N THR A 153 -8.46 4.50 -9.23
CA THR A 153 -7.46 4.37 -8.19
C THR A 153 -6.25 3.57 -8.66
N PHE A 154 -5.11 3.82 -8.03
CA PHE A 154 -3.83 3.18 -8.30
C PHE A 154 -3.04 3.10 -6.99
N HIS A 155 -2.13 2.13 -6.84
CA HIS A 155 -1.51 1.76 -5.57
C HIS A 155 -2.55 1.28 -4.54
N GLY A 156 -2.32 1.41 -3.24
CA GLY A 156 -3.25 0.88 -2.27
C GLY A 156 -2.74 0.87 -0.83
N PHE A 157 -2.71 -0.30 -0.19
CA PHE A 157 -2.33 -0.45 1.20
C PHE A 157 -1.33 -1.59 1.41
N SER A 158 -0.66 -1.53 2.53
CA SER A 158 0.13 -2.63 3.09
C SER A 158 -0.36 -2.94 4.50
N LEU A 159 -0.45 -4.23 4.85
CA LEU A 159 -0.80 -4.73 6.17
C LEU A 159 0.31 -5.65 6.64
N ASN A 160 0.93 -5.34 7.78
CA ASN A 160 1.99 -6.15 8.37
C ASN A 160 1.38 -7.39 9.04
N ILE A 161 1.72 -8.58 8.55
CA ILE A 161 1.20 -9.86 9.05
C ILE A 161 2.24 -10.55 9.94
N THR A 162 3.51 -10.60 9.51
CA THR A 162 4.59 -11.22 10.27
C THR A 162 5.73 -10.25 10.50
N ASP A 163 6.63 -10.62 11.43
CA ASP A 163 7.80 -9.79 11.75
C ASP A 163 8.82 -9.78 10.59
N ASN A 164 8.64 -8.83 9.69
CA ASN A 164 9.65 -8.45 8.70
C ASN A 164 9.95 -6.96 8.79
N THR A 165 10.18 -6.49 10.00
CA THR A 165 10.43 -5.06 10.27
C THR A 165 11.85 -4.63 9.89
N LYS A 166 12.79 -5.56 9.65
CA LYS A 166 14.20 -5.26 9.34
C LYS A 166 14.42 -4.30 8.17
N GLY A 167 13.53 -4.28 7.20
CA GLY A 167 13.60 -3.34 6.10
C GLY A 167 13.32 -1.88 6.49
N TYR A 168 12.64 -1.66 7.60
CA TYR A 168 12.40 -0.33 8.15
C TYR A 168 13.64 0.28 8.83
N ASP A 169 14.64 -0.52 9.19
CA ASP A 169 15.93 -0.03 9.74
C ASP A 169 16.70 0.84 8.73
N PHE A 170 16.37 0.73 7.44
CA PHE A 170 16.99 1.48 6.36
C PHE A 170 16.31 2.81 6.05
N ILE A 171 15.18 3.11 6.68
CA ILE A 171 14.38 4.30 6.39
C ILE A 171 13.89 4.99 7.68
N ASN A 172 13.52 6.26 7.55
CA ASN A 172 12.78 6.99 8.58
C ASN A 172 11.32 7.18 8.09
N PRO A 173 10.39 6.26 8.42
CA PRO A 173 9.04 6.29 7.87
C PRO A 173 8.22 7.39 8.53
N CYS A 174 8.10 8.57 7.91
CA CYS A 174 7.24 9.70 8.35
C CYS A 174 7.39 10.09 9.84
N GLY A 175 8.54 9.77 10.48
CA GLY A 175 8.74 9.98 11.92
C GLY A 175 7.93 9.05 12.82
N ASP A 176 7.20 8.08 12.28
CA ASP A 176 6.44 7.09 13.05
C ASP A 176 7.23 5.77 13.15
N LEU A 177 7.99 5.66 14.24
CA LEU A 177 8.79 4.48 14.57
C LEU A 177 7.98 3.34 15.21
N SER A 178 6.66 3.50 15.34
CA SER A 178 5.79 2.53 16.02
C SER A 178 5.15 1.52 15.05
N LEU A 179 5.88 1.06 14.03
CA LEU A 179 5.41 0.01 13.13
C LEU A 179 5.41 -1.34 13.84
N ILE A 180 4.31 -2.07 13.71
CA ILE A 180 4.13 -3.40 14.30
C ILE A 180 3.58 -4.41 13.30
N HIS A 181 3.55 -5.67 13.70
CA HIS A 181 2.94 -6.80 12.99
C HIS A 181 1.92 -7.55 13.88
N ILE A 182 1.19 -8.48 13.29
CA ILE A 182 0.24 -9.37 13.98
C ILE A 182 0.98 -10.44 14.78
#